data_e2e6e40a3d566c5e7054acff960e624c
#
_entry.id   e2e6e40a3d566c5e7054acff960e624c
#
_cell.length_a   1.000
_cell.length_b   1.000
_cell.length_c   1.000
_cell.angle_alpha   90.00
_cell.angle_beta   90.00
_cell.angle_gamma   90.00
#
_symmetry.space_group_name_H-M   'P 1'
#
loop_
_entity.id
_entity.type
_entity.pdbx_description
1 polymer ?
#
loop_
_entity_poly.entity_id
_entity_poly.type
_entity_poly.pdbx_seq_one_letter_code
_entity_poly.pdbx_strand_id
1 'polypeptide(L)'
;MVLATIRMMMSAKKFGEALRILRSMAEQSRVQPGCLSSEIYRNGQEDNVLMLEQLWSNEEDLERHLRSDEYRQVLLVLEMAIKQPEIRFDTILSSTGIETIEKARKDNGRRERA
;
A
#
# COMPACT_ATOMS: atom_id res chain seq x y z
N MET A 1 -2.62 -12.24 -7.08
CA MET A 1 -1.90 -11.15 -6.40
C MET A 1 -2.73 -10.60 -5.26
N VAL A 2 -2.06 -10.17 -4.21
CA VAL A 2 -2.71 -9.53 -3.06
C VAL A 2 -2.11 -8.15 -2.84
N LEU A 3 -2.97 -7.14 -2.77
CA LEU A 3 -2.58 -5.77 -2.45
C LEU A 3 -2.84 -5.51 -0.97
N ALA A 4 -1.80 -5.20 -0.22
CA ALA A 4 -1.87 -4.86 1.19
C ALA A 4 -1.69 -3.36 1.34
N THR A 5 -2.65 -2.69 1.96
CA THR A 5 -2.63 -1.24 2.13
C THR A 5 -2.88 -0.90 3.60
N ILE A 6 -2.02 -0.07 4.15
CA ILE A 6 -2.18 0.47 5.50
C ILE A 6 -2.10 1.98 5.41
N ARG A 7 -3.16 2.65 5.84
CA ARG A 7 -3.21 4.11 5.93
C ARG A 7 -3.25 4.51 7.39
N MET A 8 -2.34 5.39 7.78
CA MET A 8 -2.19 5.75 9.18
C MET A 8 -1.92 7.25 9.35
N MET A 9 -2.50 7.83 10.39
CA MET A 9 -2.28 9.22 10.75
C MET A 9 -1.37 9.28 11.97
N MET A 10 -0.26 9.99 11.85
CA MET A 10 0.74 10.13 12.90
C MET A 10 0.65 11.53 13.52
N SER A 11 1.11 11.68 14.75
CA SER A 11 1.34 13.03 15.29
C SER A 11 2.51 13.67 14.54
N ALA A 12 2.52 15.00 14.46
CA ALA A 12 3.63 15.73 13.84
C ALA A 12 4.97 15.35 14.48
N LYS A 13 4.96 15.14 15.79
CA LYS A 13 6.16 14.78 16.56
C LYS A 13 6.73 13.42 16.16
N LYS A 14 5.87 12.44 15.88
CA LYS A 14 6.30 11.07 15.59
C LYS A 14 6.38 10.74 14.10
N PHE A 15 5.96 11.64 13.26
CA PHE A 15 5.90 11.40 11.81
C PHE A 15 7.23 10.96 11.22
N GLY A 16 8.31 11.70 11.54
CA GLY A 16 9.64 11.40 11.01
C GLY A 16 10.17 10.04 11.44
N GLU A 17 9.94 9.66 12.69
CA GLU A 17 10.34 8.36 13.21
C GLU A 17 9.56 7.23 12.53
N ALA A 18 8.25 7.38 12.41
CA ALA A 18 7.40 6.41 11.73
C ALA A 18 7.84 6.22 10.28
N LEU A 19 8.09 7.30 9.56
CA LEU A 19 8.54 7.25 8.18
C LEU A 19 9.87 6.51 8.05
N ARG A 20 10.82 6.78 8.94
CA ARG A 20 12.13 6.12 8.93
C ARG A 20 11.99 4.61 9.14
N ILE A 21 11.18 4.20 10.10
CA ILE A 21 10.95 2.78 10.39
C ILE A 21 10.31 2.09 9.19
N LEU A 22 9.28 2.70 8.61
CA LEU A 22 8.58 2.13 7.46
C LEU A 22 9.47 2.04 6.23
N ARG A 23 10.34 3.01 5.99
CA ARG A 23 11.29 2.96 4.87
C ARG A 23 12.24 1.77 5.00
N SER A 24 12.77 1.57 6.19
CA SER A 24 13.66 0.44 6.44
C SER A 24 12.95 -0.88 6.19
N MET A 25 11.74 -1.03 6.70
CA MET A 25 10.93 -2.24 6.51
C MET A 25 10.58 -2.44 5.03
N ALA A 26 10.22 -1.38 4.32
CA ALA A 26 9.88 -1.47 2.90
C ALA A 26 11.07 -1.96 2.07
N GLU A 27 12.27 -1.47 2.34
CA GLU A 27 13.47 -1.94 1.66
C GLU A 27 13.75 -3.41 1.94
N GLN A 28 13.60 -3.85 3.19
CA GLN A 28 13.77 -5.25 3.56
C GLN A 28 12.72 -6.14 2.89
N SER A 29 11.50 -5.65 2.75
CA SER A 29 10.42 -6.41 2.12
C SER A 29 10.66 -6.66 0.64
N ARG A 30 11.27 -5.71 -0.05
CA ARG A 30 11.47 -5.79 -1.51
C ARG A 30 12.29 -7.00 -1.95
N VAL A 31 13.15 -7.52 -1.07
CA VAL A 31 14.00 -8.68 -1.39
C VAL A 31 13.38 -10.00 -0.94
N GLN A 32 12.21 -9.99 -0.33
CA GLN A 32 11.53 -11.19 0.10
C GLN A 32 10.82 -11.88 -1.06
N PRO A 33 10.78 -13.23 -1.07
CA PRO A 33 10.08 -13.95 -2.11
C PRO A 33 8.62 -13.53 -2.22
N GLY A 34 8.17 -13.28 -3.43
CA GLY A 34 6.77 -12.92 -3.70
C GLY A 34 6.44 -11.46 -3.51
N CYS A 35 7.35 -10.64 -3.00
CA CYS A 35 7.12 -9.21 -2.91
C CYS A 35 7.34 -8.57 -4.30
N LEU A 36 6.25 -8.11 -4.90
CA LEU A 36 6.29 -7.47 -6.22
C LEU A 36 6.58 -5.98 -6.11
N SER A 37 6.10 -5.34 -5.05
CA SER A 37 6.41 -3.94 -4.76
C SER A 37 6.16 -3.63 -3.29
N SER A 38 6.84 -2.63 -2.78
CA SER A 38 6.67 -2.14 -1.41
C SER A 38 7.02 -0.65 -1.41
N GLU A 39 5.99 0.19 -1.27
CA GLU A 39 6.13 1.63 -1.40
C GLU A 39 5.45 2.35 -0.24
N ILE A 40 5.97 3.52 0.08
CA ILE A 40 5.40 4.39 1.10
C ILE A 40 4.99 5.68 0.43
N TYR A 41 3.77 6.11 0.72
CA TYR A 41 3.22 7.35 0.18
C TYR A 41 2.83 8.30 1.30
N ARG A 42 2.97 9.58 1.03
CA ARG A 42 2.43 10.65 1.89
C ARG A 42 1.15 11.16 1.24
N ASN A 43 0.15 11.46 2.07
CA ASN A 43 -1.08 12.06 1.56
C ASN A 43 -0.79 13.49 1.10
N GLY A 44 -1.22 13.86 -0.10
CA GLY A 44 -1.01 15.19 -0.64
C GLY A 44 -1.99 16.24 -0.13
N GLN A 45 -3.05 15.83 0.58
CA GLN A 45 -4.11 16.71 1.06
C GLN A 45 -4.13 16.81 2.59
N GLU A 46 -3.75 15.75 3.28
CA GLU A 46 -3.73 15.73 4.75
C GLU A 46 -2.30 15.56 5.24
N ASP A 47 -1.89 16.44 6.15
CA ASP A 47 -0.58 16.35 6.78
C ASP A 47 -0.52 15.13 7.72
N ASN A 48 0.68 14.59 7.88
CA ASN A 48 0.97 13.52 8.83
C ASN A 48 0.25 12.18 8.55
N VAL A 49 -0.22 12.00 7.32
CA VAL A 49 -0.82 10.74 6.88
C VAL A 49 0.18 10.00 6.00
N LEU A 50 0.45 8.75 6.39
CA LEU A 50 1.32 7.83 5.66
C LEU A 50 0.51 6.65 5.17
N MET A 51 0.87 6.13 3.99
CA MET A 51 0.31 4.90 3.47
C MET A 51 1.43 3.96 3.07
N LEU A 52 1.37 2.74 3.57
CA LEU A 52 2.21 1.64 3.15
C LEU A 52 1.41 0.80 2.17
N GLU A 53 1.96 0.59 0.97
CA GLU A 53 1.33 -0.23 -0.05
C GLU A 53 2.29 -1.32 -0.50
N GLN A 54 1.86 -2.57 -0.39
CA GLN A 54 2.66 -3.71 -0.81
C GLN A 54 1.85 -4.61 -1.72
N LEU A 55 2.48 -5.09 -2.78
CA LEU A 55 1.88 -6.04 -3.70
C LEU A 55 2.62 -7.36 -3.59
N TRP A 56 1.87 -8.43 -3.32
CA TRP A 56 2.40 -9.77 -3.14
C TRP A 56 1.86 -10.71 -4.23
N SER A 57 2.69 -11.63 -4.70
CA SER A 57 2.31 -12.53 -5.79
C SER A 57 1.22 -13.52 -5.38
N ASN A 58 1.17 -13.90 -4.10
CA ASN A 58 0.19 -14.85 -3.57
C ASN A 58 0.02 -14.68 -2.06
N GLU A 59 -1.00 -15.35 -1.51
CA GLU A 59 -1.32 -15.29 -0.09
C GLU A 59 -0.26 -15.92 0.80
N GLU A 60 0.38 -16.98 0.34
CA GLU A 60 1.40 -17.68 1.15
C GLU A 60 2.59 -16.78 1.45
N ASP A 61 3.06 -16.06 0.43
CA ASP A 61 4.19 -15.14 0.60
C ASP A 61 3.81 -13.96 1.47
N LEU A 62 2.59 -13.44 1.32
CA LEU A 62 2.08 -12.39 2.18
C LEU A 62 2.01 -12.86 3.64
N GLU A 63 1.43 -14.02 3.89
CA GLU A 63 1.31 -14.56 5.25
C GLU A 63 2.66 -14.78 5.90
N ARG A 64 3.64 -15.27 5.15
CA ARG A 64 5.01 -15.42 5.64
C ARG A 64 5.57 -14.08 6.08
N HIS A 65 5.36 -13.03 5.26
CA HIS A 65 5.78 -11.67 5.59
C HIS A 65 5.11 -11.17 6.86
N LEU A 66 3.78 -11.36 6.98
CA LEU A 66 3.03 -10.91 8.16
C LEU A 66 3.49 -11.60 9.45
N ARG A 67 4.00 -12.82 9.35
CA ARG A 67 4.52 -13.59 10.51
C ARG A 67 5.99 -13.32 10.78
N SER A 68 6.67 -12.58 9.91
CA SER A 68 8.11 -12.34 10.05
C SER A 68 8.44 -11.42 11.22
N ASP A 69 9.67 -11.51 11.71
CA ASP A 69 10.15 -10.60 12.75
C ASP A 69 10.22 -9.17 12.25
N GLU A 70 10.56 -8.97 10.98
CA GLU A 70 10.61 -7.64 10.36
C GLU A 70 9.27 -6.92 10.41
N TYR A 71 8.16 -7.66 10.32
CA TYR A 71 6.82 -7.07 10.36
C TYR A 71 6.49 -6.44 11.72
N ARG A 72 7.21 -6.79 12.78
CA ARG A 72 7.06 -6.15 14.09
C ARG A 72 7.29 -4.65 14.02
N GLN A 73 8.12 -4.20 13.08
CA GLN A 73 8.35 -2.76 12.85
C GLN A 73 7.07 -2.06 12.41
N VAL A 74 6.28 -2.71 11.55
CA VAL A 74 4.97 -2.19 11.13
C VAL A 74 4.03 -2.10 12.33
N LEU A 75 4.00 -3.15 13.15
CA LEU A 75 3.13 -3.18 14.33
C LEU A 75 3.48 -2.05 15.32
N LEU A 76 4.76 -1.75 15.49
CA LEU A 76 5.20 -0.63 16.33
C LEU A 76 4.69 0.70 15.78
N VAL A 77 4.78 0.90 14.47
CA VAL A 77 4.29 2.13 13.83
C VAL A 77 2.77 2.24 13.97
N LEU A 78 2.05 1.13 13.83
CA LEU A 78 0.59 1.14 14.01
C LEU A 78 0.20 1.60 15.42
N GLU A 79 0.98 1.21 16.43
CA GLU A 79 0.75 1.66 17.82
C GLU A 79 1.01 3.15 18.00
N MET A 80 1.84 3.75 17.14
CA MET A 80 2.13 5.18 17.19
C MET A 80 1.04 6.04 16.55
N ALA A 81 0.12 5.44 15.81
CA ALA A 81 -0.94 6.17 15.11
C ALA A 81 -1.89 6.85 16.12
N ILE A 82 -2.35 8.07 15.78
CA ILE A 82 -3.21 8.85 16.68
C ILE A 82 -4.68 8.45 16.62
N LYS A 83 -5.05 7.61 15.64
CA LYS A 83 -6.36 6.99 15.56
C LYS A 83 -6.19 5.64 14.90
N GLN A 84 -7.25 4.83 14.90
CA GLN A 84 -7.16 3.48 14.37
C GLN A 84 -6.75 3.51 12.89
N PRO A 85 -5.67 2.78 12.51
CA PRO A 85 -5.24 2.70 11.13
C PRO A 85 -6.27 1.98 10.25
N GLU A 86 -6.30 2.35 8.97
CA GLU A 86 -7.10 1.65 7.97
C GLU A 86 -6.24 0.58 7.32
N ILE A 87 -6.63 -0.67 7.46
CA ILE A 87 -5.87 -1.82 6.95
C ILE A 87 -6.73 -2.60 5.98
N ARG A 88 -6.21 -2.87 4.78
CA ARG A 88 -6.92 -3.62 3.76
C ARG A 88 -6.02 -4.63 3.07
N PHE A 89 -6.58 -5.80 2.77
CA PHE A 89 -5.96 -6.82 1.94
C PHE A 89 -6.94 -7.15 0.82
N ASP A 90 -6.56 -6.83 -0.41
CA ASP A 90 -7.41 -7.03 -1.58
C ASP A 90 -6.80 -8.07 -2.51
N THR A 91 -7.57 -9.09 -2.87
CA THR A 91 -7.14 -10.07 -3.86
C THR A 91 -7.43 -9.53 -5.25
N ILE A 92 -6.40 -9.48 -6.09
CA ILE A 92 -6.50 -8.95 -7.43
C ILE A 92 -6.61 -10.11 -8.41
N LEU A 93 -7.71 -10.15 -9.16
CA LEU A 93 -7.94 -11.16 -10.20
C LEU A 93 -7.32 -10.76 -11.53
N SER A 94 -7.35 -9.47 -11.85
CA SER A 94 -6.79 -8.95 -13.09
C SER A 94 -6.46 -7.48 -12.94
N SER A 95 -5.54 -7.00 -13.78
CA SER A 95 -5.16 -5.60 -13.83
C SER A 95 -5.14 -5.14 -15.28
N THR A 96 -5.56 -3.92 -15.51
CA THR A 96 -5.48 -3.27 -16.82
C THR A 96 -4.76 -1.95 -16.65
N GLY A 97 -4.33 -1.38 -17.77
CA GLY A 97 -3.62 -0.12 -17.78
C GLY A 97 -4.34 0.93 -18.60
N ILE A 98 -3.57 1.70 -19.36
CA ILE A 98 -4.10 2.82 -20.15
C ILE A 98 -5.17 2.37 -21.16
N GLU A 99 -5.12 1.12 -21.60
CA GLU A 99 -6.10 0.59 -22.56
C GLU A 99 -7.53 0.67 -22.04
N THR A 100 -7.72 0.62 -20.72
CA THR A 100 -9.05 0.79 -20.12
C THR A 100 -9.57 2.21 -20.33
N ILE A 101 -8.69 3.20 -20.18
CA ILE A 101 -9.05 4.60 -20.40
C ILE A 101 -9.41 4.81 -21.87
N GLU A 102 -8.56 4.32 -22.77
CA GLU A 102 -8.76 4.46 -24.21
C GLU A 102 -10.07 3.83 -24.66
N LYS A 103 -10.37 2.64 -24.17
CA LYS A 103 -11.61 1.94 -24.47
C LYS A 103 -12.83 2.74 -23.97
N ALA A 104 -12.79 3.20 -22.74
CA ALA A 104 -13.89 3.96 -22.14
C ALA A 104 -14.15 5.26 -22.91
N ARG A 105 -13.11 5.98 -23.29
CA ARG A 105 -13.23 7.23 -24.02
C ARG A 105 -13.75 7.00 -25.45
N LYS A 106 -13.35 5.93 -26.08
CA LYS A 106 -13.84 5.55 -27.40
C LYS A 106 -15.33 5.21 -27.33
N ASP A 107 -15.76 4.40 -26.37
CA ASP A 107 -17.17 4.03 -26.19
C ASP A 107 -18.02 5.24 -25.87
N ASN A 108 -17.54 6.16 -25.03
CA ASN A 108 -18.23 7.40 -24.71
C ASN A 108 -18.39 8.30 -25.92
N GLY A 109 -17.35 8.41 -26.76
CA GLY A 109 -17.42 9.14 -28.02
C GLY A 109 -18.47 8.57 -28.97
N ARG A 110 -18.65 7.26 -29.03
CA ARG A 110 -19.68 6.62 -29.82
C ARG A 110 -21.09 7.00 -29.33
N ARG A 111 -21.28 7.04 -28.01
CA ARG A 111 -22.56 7.44 -27.42
C ARG A 111 -22.90 8.87 -27.74
N GLU A 112 -21.94 9.76 -27.70
CA GLU A 112 -22.13 11.17 -28.05
C GLU A 112 -22.53 11.36 -29.51
N ARG A 113 -22.04 10.49 -30.39
CA ARG A 113 -22.35 10.55 -31.83
C ARG A 113 -23.70 9.95 -32.19
N ALA A 114 -24.18 9.08 -31.31
CA ALA A 114 -25.47 8.46 -31.54
C ALA A 114 -26.62 9.37 -31.09
#